data_4a36b974e41af147da8da81e8d68a22b
#
_entry.id   4a36b974e41af147da8da81e8d68a22b
#
_cell.length_a   1.000
_cell.length_b   1.000
_cell.length_c   1.000
_cell.angle_alpha   90.00
_cell.angle_beta   90.00
_cell.angle_gamma   90.00
#
_symmetry.space_group_name_H-M   'P 1'
#
loop_
_entity.id
_entity.type
_entity.pdbx_description
1 polymer ?
#
loop_
_entity_poly.entity_id
_entity_poly.type
_entity_poly.pdbx_seq_one_letter_code
_entity_poly.pdbx_strand_id
1 'polypeptide(L)'
;MFSGSLHGTEQKMHDLFYCKLAGDDAERCLALAAALQDAPDFVLLEQVFAPEADIFCFTFLPVQKSFRFKCDFVYGQTISSGENWTADEAAALEAAVNHIAEKAFQAA
;
A
#
# COMPACT_ATOMS: atom_id res chain seq x y z
N MET A 1 -16.23 -22.34 -15.19
CA MET A 1 -15.62 -22.12 -14.82
C MET A 1 -14.98 -21.66 -14.82
N PHE A 2 -15.13 -21.47 -14.78
CA PHE A 2 -14.40 -21.01 -14.52
C PHE A 2 -13.72 -20.75 -14.29
N SER A 3 -13.99 -20.85 -14.40
CA SER A 3 -13.31 -20.51 -13.99
C SER A 3 -12.58 -19.97 -13.86
N GLY A 4 -12.76 -19.92 -13.89
CA GLY A 4 -12.17 -19.34 -13.53
C GLY A 4 -11.54 -18.85 -13.42
N SER A 5 -11.77 -18.80 -13.39
CA SER A 5 -11.22 -18.36 -13.08
C SER A 5 -10.60 -17.99 -12.88
N LEU A 6 -10.81 -18.13 -12.92
CA LEU A 6 -10.22 -17.81 -12.55
C LEU A 6 -9.54 -17.40 -12.53
N HIS A 7 -9.71 -17.41 -12.68
CA HIS A 7 -9.03 -16.95 -12.45
C HIS A 7 -8.55 -16.27 -12.29
N GLY A 8 -8.85 -16.37 -12.51
CA GLY A 8 -8.64 -15.64 -12.33
C GLY A 8 -8.03 -15.18 -12.09
N THR A 9 -8.88 -15.49 -12.40
CA THR A 9 -8.36 -15.16 -11.77
C THR A 9 -7.24 -14.63 -11.35
N GLU A 10 -6.38 -14.51 -11.78
CA GLU A 10 -5.19 -14.04 -11.16
C GLU A 10 -4.84 -12.74 -11.69
N GLN A 11 -5.27 -11.68 -10.99
CA GLN A 11 -4.81 -10.36 -11.29
C GLN A 11 -3.35 -10.27 -10.91
N LYS A 12 -2.50 -9.95 -11.86
CA LYS A 12 -1.11 -9.70 -11.57
C LYS A 12 -0.97 -8.39 -10.83
N MET A 13 -0.24 -8.42 -9.72
CA MET A 13 0.10 -7.21 -9.02
C MET A 13 1.08 -6.39 -9.84
N HIS A 14 0.88 -5.09 -9.86
CA HIS A 14 1.82 -4.17 -10.51
C HIS A 14 2.12 -3.03 -9.56
N ASP A 15 3.31 -2.47 -9.67
CA ASP A 15 3.75 -1.39 -8.79
C ASP A 15 3.11 -0.09 -9.20
N LEU A 16 2.59 0.65 -8.22
CA LEU A 16 2.08 2.00 -8.45
C LEU A 16 3.17 3.02 -8.18
N PHE A 17 3.87 2.90 -7.05
CA PHE A 17 4.99 3.80 -6.73
C PHE A 17 5.75 3.26 -5.52
N TYR A 18 6.95 3.80 -5.30
CA TYR A 18 7.73 3.54 -4.10
C TYR A 18 7.45 4.60 -3.05
N CYS A 19 7.42 4.18 -1.79
CA CYS A 19 7.26 5.10 -0.67
C CYS A 19 8.62 5.65 -0.27
N LYS A 20 9.07 6.68 -0.96
CA LYS A 20 10.41 7.22 -0.79
C LYS A 20 10.68 7.73 0.63
N LEU A 21 9.66 8.27 1.26
CA LEU A 21 9.83 8.81 2.61
C LEU A 21 10.05 7.73 3.65
N ALA A 22 9.49 6.54 3.44
CA ALA A 22 9.71 5.41 4.33
C ALA A 22 11.07 4.75 4.06
N GLY A 23 11.53 4.81 2.81
CA GLY A 23 12.80 4.22 2.43
C GLY A 23 12.83 2.72 2.68
N ASP A 24 13.94 2.24 3.25
CA ASP A 24 14.08 0.83 3.61
C ASP A 24 14.13 0.63 5.13
N ASP A 25 13.67 1.62 5.89
CA ASP A 25 13.68 1.58 7.35
C ASP A 25 12.42 0.85 7.83
N ALA A 26 12.60 -0.29 8.50
CA ALA A 26 11.47 -1.09 8.97
C ALA A 26 10.60 -0.34 9.98
N GLU A 27 11.20 0.47 10.86
CA GLU A 27 10.44 1.24 11.83
C GLU A 27 9.55 2.27 11.15
N ARG A 28 10.09 2.97 10.15
CA ARG A 28 9.29 3.94 9.40
C ARG A 28 8.18 3.25 8.62
N CYS A 29 8.46 2.08 8.07
CA CYS A 29 7.46 1.31 7.36
C CYS A 29 6.28 0.96 8.26
N LEU A 30 6.56 0.43 9.43
CA LEU A 30 5.52 0.07 10.37
C LEU A 30 4.78 1.29 10.91
N ALA A 31 5.51 2.39 11.12
CA ALA A 31 4.90 3.65 11.55
C ALA A 31 3.95 4.18 10.48
N LEU A 32 4.33 4.09 9.21
CA LEU A 32 3.46 4.52 8.13
C LEU A 32 2.23 3.63 8.03
N ALA A 33 2.40 2.30 8.16
CA ALA A 33 1.25 1.39 8.14
C ALA A 33 0.27 1.73 9.26
N ALA A 34 0.76 2.01 10.46
CA ALA A 34 -0.09 2.38 11.58
C ALA A 34 -0.81 3.71 11.30
N ALA A 35 -0.10 4.69 10.74
CA ALA A 35 -0.70 5.98 10.42
C ALA A 35 -1.78 5.85 9.35
N LEU A 36 -1.58 4.99 8.36
CA LEU A 36 -2.60 4.73 7.35
C LEU A 36 -3.84 4.10 7.96
N GLN A 37 -3.67 3.20 8.92
CA GLN A 37 -4.82 2.58 9.60
C GLN A 37 -5.66 3.61 10.35
N ASP A 38 -5.03 4.66 10.86
CA ASP A 38 -5.73 5.70 11.60
C ASP A 38 -6.33 6.77 10.69
N ALA A 39 -5.97 6.79 9.42
CA ALA A 39 -6.42 7.83 8.50
C ALA A 39 -7.83 7.51 7.98
N PRO A 40 -8.73 8.51 7.90
CA PRO A 40 -10.12 8.24 7.54
C PRO A 40 -10.34 7.78 6.10
N ASP A 41 -9.39 8.08 5.20
CA ASP A 41 -9.52 7.70 3.79
C ASP A 41 -9.04 6.28 3.51
N PHE A 42 -8.55 5.58 4.50
CA PHE A 42 -7.98 4.25 4.33
C PHE A 42 -8.67 3.24 5.23
N VAL A 43 -8.93 2.05 4.68
CA VAL A 43 -9.50 0.94 5.45
C VAL A 43 -8.57 -0.25 5.29
N LEU A 44 -8.06 -0.75 6.41
CA LEU A 44 -7.22 -1.94 6.40
C LEU A 44 -8.10 -3.17 6.16
N LEU A 45 -7.77 -3.94 5.14
CA LEU A 45 -8.49 -5.17 4.80
C LEU A 45 -7.80 -6.39 5.38
N GLU A 46 -6.47 -6.40 5.33
CA GLU A 46 -5.72 -7.58 5.68
C GLU A 46 -4.27 -7.21 5.98
N GLN A 47 -3.64 -7.96 6.90
CA GLN A 47 -2.20 -7.87 7.10
C GLN A 47 -1.63 -9.27 7.06
N VAL A 48 -0.46 -9.40 6.44
CA VAL A 48 0.28 -10.66 6.36
C VAL A 48 1.71 -10.39 6.79
N PHE A 49 2.19 -11.15 7.75
CA PHE A 49 3.56 -11.04 8.22
C PHE A 49 4.34 -12.24 7.72
N ALA A 50 5.34 -11.98 6.89
CA ALA A 50 6.20 -13.01 6.31
C ALA A 50 7.63 -12.75 6.76
N PRO A 51 8.51 -13.75 6.67
CA PRO A 51 9.89 -13.57 7.15
C PRO A 51 10.63 -12.43 6.47
N GLU A 52 10.37 -12.18 5.20
CA GLU A 52 11.11 -11.17 4.44
C GLU A 52 10.36 -9.88 4.27
N ALA A 53 9.07 -9.83 4.57
CA ALA A 53 8.28 -8.64 4.32
C ALA A 53 6.98 -8.67 5.11
N ASP A 54 6.51 -7.49 5.49
CA ASP A 54 5.18 -7.33 6.03
C ASP A 54 4.31 -6.70 4.96
N ILE A 55 3.09 -7.19 4.81
CA ILE A 55 2.20 -6.77 3.75
C ILE A 55 0.89 -6.29 4.36
N PHE A 56 0.46 -5.09 3.98
CA PHE A 56 -0.79 -4.49 4.44
C PHE A 56 -1.66 -4.18 3.22
N CYS A 57 -2.89 -4.70 3.23
CA CYS A 57 -3.83 -4.44 2.15
C CYS A 57 -4.86 -3.44 2.62
N PHE A 58 -5.02 -2.36 1.88
CA PHE A 58 -5.94 -1.28 2.21
C PHE A 58 -6.87 -0.98 1.04
N THR A 59 -8.00 -0.37 1.37
CA THR A 59 -8.84 0.31 0.37
C THR A 59 -8.64 1.81 0.53
N PHE A 60 -8.41 2.50 -0.57
CA PHE A 60 -8.37 3.96 -0.60
C PHE A 60 -9.76 4.45 -0.97
N LEU A 61 -10.47 4.97 0.02
CA LEU A 61 -11.90 5.28 -0.13
C LEU A 61 -12.23 6.30 -1.22
N PRO A 62 -11.43 7.36 -1.42
CA PRO A 62 -11.77 8.35 -2.45
C PRO A 62 -11.97 7.78 -3.85
N VAL A 63 -11.26 6.71 -4.19
CA VAL A 63 -11.43 6.06 -5.50
C VAL A 63 -11.99 4.66 -5.38
N GLN A 64 -12.17 4.17 -4.16
CA GLN A 64 -12.75 2.86 -3.86
C GLN A 64 -11.98 1.71 -4.54
N LYS A 65 -10.66 1.80 -4.48
CA LYS A 65 -9.79 0.76 -5.01
C LYS A 65 -8.83 0.28 -3.95
N SER A 66 -8.47 -0.99 -4.05
CA SER A 66 -7.57 -1.63 -3.09
C SER A 66 -6.13 -1.55 -3.57
N PHE A 67 -5.22 -1.46 -2.61
CA PHE A 67 -3.80 -1.50 -2.91
C PHE A 67 -3.08 -2.28 -1.81
N ARG A 68 -1.85 -2.64 -2.09
CA ARG A 68 -1.00 -3.37 -1.17
C ARG A 68 0.20 -2.50 -0.81
N PHE A 69 0.45 -2.33 0.48
CA PHE A 69 1.65 -1.68 0.99
C PHE A 69 2.57 -2.77 1.49
N LYS A 70 3.68 -2.95 0.81
CA LYS A 70 4.64 -4.00 1.14
C LYS A 70 5.88 -3.39 1.78
N CYS A 71 6.15 -3.79 3.00
CA CYS A 71 7.35 -3.42 3.73
C CYS A 71 8.39 -4.50 3.51
N ASP A 72 9.18 -4.36 2.46
CA ASP A 72 10.19 -5.34 2.11
C ASP A 72 11.50 -4.92 2.76
N PHE A 73 12.08 -5.81 3.55
CA PHE A 73 13.27 -5.47 4.33
C PHE A 73 14.56 -5.48 3.49
N VAL A 74 14.47 -5.89 2.23
CA VAL A 74 15.59 -5.91 1.31
C VAL A 74 15.45 -4.86 0.23
N TYR A 75 14.25 -4.72 -0.34
CA TYR A 75 14.03 -3.90 -1.52
C TYR A 75 13.30 -2.60 -1.25
N GLY A 76 12.88 -2.36 0.01
CA GLY A 76 12.22 -1.11 0.37
C GLY A 76 10.72 -1.21 0.31
N GLN A 77 10.06 -0.06 0.36
CA GLN A 77 8.61 0.02 0.55
C GLN A 77 7.92 0.30 -0.78
N THR A 78 6.98 -0.55 -1.14
CA THR A 78 6.31 -0.47 -2.43
C THR A 78 4.80 -0.47 -2.26
N ILE A 79 4.13 0.36 -3.04
CA ILE A 79 2.68 0.35 -3.18
C ILE A 79 2.35 -0.30 -4.52
N SER A 80 1.54 -1.35 -4.48
CA SER A 80 1.16 -2.09 -5.68
C SER A 80 -0.32 -2.43 -5.63
N SER A 81 -0.87 -2.87 -6.74
CA SER A 81 -2.28 -3.23 -6.81
C SER A 81 -2.53 -4.25 -7.92
N GLY A 82 -3.57 -5.06 -7.73
CA GLY A 82 -4.08 -5.91 -8.78
C GLY A 82 -5.19 -5.25 -9.58
N GLU A 83 -5.62 -4.06 -9.18
CA GLU A 83 -6.67 -3.32 -9.87
C GLU A 83 -6.07 -2.31 -10.84
N ASN A 84 -6.90 -1.83 -11.76
CA ASN A 84 -6.48 -0.80 -12.72
C ASN A 84 -6.67 0.57 -12.10
N TRP A 85 -5.59 1.33 -12.02
CA TRP A 85 -5.61 2.70 -11.51
C TRP A 85 -5.26 3.64 -12.65
N THR A 86 -6.01 4.73 -12.80
CA THR A 86 -5.62 5.78 -13.72
C THR A 86 -4.43 6.52 -13.14
N ALA A 87 -3.74 7.29 -14.00
CA ALA A 87 -2.61 8.09 -13.53
C ALA A 87 -3.04 9.08 -12.45
N ASP A 88 -4.23 9.68 -12.60
CA ASP A 88 -4.74 10.64 -11.62
C ASP A 88 -5.08 9.96 -10.30
N GLU A 89 -5.65 8.75 -10.35
CA GLU A 89 -5.97 8.00 -9.15
C GLU A 89 -4.70 7.61 -8.40
N ALA A 90 -3.70 7.13 -9.12
CA ALA A 90 -2.43 6.75 -8.50
C ALA A 90 -1.73 7.97 -7.92
N ALA A 91 -1.78 9.12 -8.60
CA ALA A 91 -1.20 10.36 -8.09
C ALA A 91 -1.90 10.82 -6.82
N ALA A 92 -3.22 10.67 -6.76
CA ALA A 92 -3.99 11.02 -5.56
C ALA A 92 -3.60 10.14 -4.39
N LEU A 93 -3.42 8.84 -4.63
CA LEU A 93 -2.97 7.93 -3.59
C LEU A 93 -1.57 8.29 -3.11
N GLU A 94 -0.67 8.56 -4.05
CA GLU A 94 0.71 8.91 -3.70
C GLU A 94 0.76 10.19 -2.86
N ALA A 95 -0.01 11.19 -3.24
CA ALA A 95 -0.07 12.44 -2.48
C ALA A 95 -0.61 12.20 -1.06
N ALA A 96 -1.66 11.39 -0.94
CA ALA A 96 -2.24 11.08 0.37
C ALA A 96 -1.25 10.31 1.25
N VAL A 97 -0.57 9.31 0.69
CA VAL A 97 0.40 8.51 1.44
C VAL A 97 1.57 9.38 1.88
N ASN A 98 2.08 10.22 0.99
CA ASN A 98 3.21 11.09 1.33
C ASN A 98 2.83 12.11 2.40
N HIS A 99 1.63 12.64 2.35
CA HIS A 99 1.15 13.59 3.36
C HIS A 99 1.11 12.92 4.74
N ILE A 100 0.58 11.70 4.79
CA ILE A 100 0.50 10.95 6.04
C ILE A 100 1.90 10.59 6.54
N ALA A 101 2.79 10.19 5.64
CA ALA A 101 4.16 9.86 5.99
C ALA A 101 4.91 11.05 6.56
N GLU A 102 4.75 12.23 5.94
CA GLU A 102 5.39 13.44 6.43
C GLU A 102 4.96 13.75 7.85
N LYS A 103 3.67 13.65 8.13
CA LYS A 103 3.16 13.89 9.47
C LYS A 103 3.67 12.87 10.48
N ALA A 104 3.64 11.59 10.09
CA ALA A 104 4.06 10.52 10.98
C ALA A 104 5.54 10.63 11.34
N PHE A 105 6.37 11.00 10.37
CA PHE A 105 7.81 11.07 10.60
C PHE A 105 8.24 12.37 11.29
N GLN A 106 7.46 13.43 11.14
CA GLN A 106 7.73 14.68 11.86
C GLN A 106 7.43 14.55 13.35
N ALA A 107 6.48 13.71 13.71
CA ALA A 107 6.10 13.51 15.08
C ALA A 107 7.14 12.70 15.88
N ALA A 108 8.08 12.10 15.19
CA ALA A 108 9.07 11.25 15.84
C ALA A 108 10.23 12.03 16.46
#